data_7090132297898e6dfb7eb3d469d92118
#
_entry.id   7090132297898e6dfb7eb3d469d92118
#
_cell.length_a   1.000
_cell.length_b   1.000
_cell.length_c   1.000
_cell.angle_alpha   90.00
_cell.angle_beta   90.00
_cell.angle_gamma   90.00
#
_symmetry.space_group_name_H-M   'P 1'
#
loop_
_entity.id
_entity.type
_entity.pdbx_description
1 polymer ?
#
loop_
_entity_poly.entity_id
_entity_poly.type
_entity_poly.pdbx_seq_one_letter_code
_entity_poly.pdbx_strand_id
1 'polypeptide(L)'
;EGEDEPPTAEAEDDVAEAPISPERIAELGAAEQFILTVTETGFGKRSSAYEYRRTGRGGQGLTAHGLGGRAGTRLAAAFPVEESDDLLMVTSGGQMIRTRVGQVRVAGRAAQGVTIFRTGGDERVVSVERLPESGDGGVVSDVEEGGEG
;
A
#
# COMPACT_ATOMS: atom_id res chain seq x y z
N GLU A 1 31.09 53.67 -12.00
CA GLU A 1 30.53 52.45 -12.57
C GLU A 1 29.97 51.64 -11.42
N GLY A 2 28.66 51.81 -11.22
CA GLY A 2 27.90 51.01 -10.24
C GLY A 2 27.17 49.91 -10.96
N GLU A 3 27.45 48.68 -10.60
CA GLU A 3 26.67 47.54 -11.02
C GLU A 3 25.46 47.40 -10.11
N ASP A 4 24.30 47.70 -10.68
CA ASP A 4 23.00 47.42 -10.08
C ASP A 4 22.74 45.93 -10.12
N GLU A 5 22.87 45.23 -8.99
CA GLU A 5 22.29 43.91 -8.80
C GLU A 5 20.78 44.07 -8.60
N PRO A 6 19.96 43.35 -9.36
CA PRO A 6 18.53 43.33 -9.10
C PRO A 6 18.24 42.56 -7.80
N PRO A 7 17.31 43.03 -6.98
CA PRO A 7 16.92 42.32 -5.78
C PRO A 7 16.26 40.98 -6.14
N THR A 8 16.85 39.89 -5.70
CA THR A 8 16.21 38.58 -5.67
C THR A 8 15.01 38.66 -4.74
N ALA A 9 13.83 38.78 -5.32
CA ALA A 9 12.59 38.61 -4.60
C ALA A 9 12.50 37.11 -4.24
N GLU A 10 12.88 36.80 -3.01
CA GLU A 10 12.44 35.57 -2.37
C GLU A 10 10.93 35.73 -2.11
N ALA A 11 10.13 35.20 -3.01
CA ALA A 11 8.73 35.01 -2.76
C ALA A 11 8.62 33.88 -1.75
N GLU A 12 8.63 34.24 -0.47
CA GLU A 12 8.09 33.38 0.56
C GLU A 12 6.59 33.30 0.29
N ASP A 13 6.16 32.24 -0.41
CA ASP A 13 4.78 31.80 -0.45
C ASP A 13 4.43 31.31 0.95
N ASP A 14 4.21 32.25 1.85
CA ASP A 14 3.55 32.02 3.12
C ASP A 14 2.05 31.74 2.80
N VAL A 15 1.79 30.55 2.27
CA VAL A 15 0.43 30.04 2.16
C VAL A 15 0.00 29.76 3.58
N ALA A 16 -0.59 30.76 4.22
CA ALA A 16 -1.28 30.58 5.49
C ALA A 16 -2.28 29.43 5.28
N GLU A 17 -1.96 28.27 5.79
CA GLU A 17 -2.86 27.12 5.79
C GLU A 17 -4.12 27.51 6.57
N ALA A 18 -5.16 27.84 5.83
CA ALA A 18 -6.46 28.06 6.44
C ALA A 18 -6.86 26.77 7.15
N PRO A 19 -7.33 26.83 8.40
CA PRO A 19 -7.71 25.66 9.15
C PRO A 19 -8.77 24.87 8.37
N ILE A 20 -8.48 23.60 8.12
CA ILE A 20 -9.39 22.70 7.42
C ILE A 20 -10.63 22.50 8.30
N SER A 21 -11.81 22.68 7.73
CA SER A 21 -13.06 22.51 8.49
C SER A 21 -13.25 21.04 8.92
N PRO A 22 -13.97 20.79 10.04
CA PRO A 22 -14.27 19.42 10.47
C PRO A 22 -14.98 18.59 9.42
N GLU A 23 -15.88 19.19 8.64
CA GLU A 23 -16.57 18.51 7.53
C GLU A 23 -15.58 18.07 6.45
N ARG A 24 -14.62 18.92 6.12
CA ARG A 24 -13.59 18.61 5.13
C ARG A 24 -12.65 17.51 5.63
N ILE A 25 -12.32 17.50 6.90
CA ILE A 25 -11.53 16.42 7.52
C ILE A 25 -12.28 15.09 7.40
N ALA A 26 -13.58 15.08 7.68
CA ALA A 26 -14.40 13.89 7.58
C ALA A 26 -14.50 13.38 6.13
N GLU A 27 -14.67 14.26 5.15
CA GLU A 27 -14.67 13.91 3.73
C GLU A 27 -13.35 13.30 3.29
N LEU A 28 -12.23 13.91 3.67
CA LEU A 28 -10.90 13.40 3.33
C LEU A 28 -10.63 12.06 4.00
N GLY A 29 -11.05 11.87 5.24
CA GLY A 29 -10.95 10.59 5.94
C GLY A 29 -11.79 9.50 5.27
N ALA A 30 -12.99 9.81 4.81
CA ALA A 30 -13.85 8.87 4.09
C ALA A 30 -13.29 8.49 2.70
N ALA A 31 -12.55 9.41 2.07
CA ALA A 31 -11.92 9.20 0.76
C ALA A 31 -10.49 8.63 0.86
N GLU A 32 -9.99 8.42 2.07
CA GLU A 32 -8.62 7.93 2.28
C GLU A 32 -8.45 6.53 1.70
N GLN A 33 -7.45 6.38 0.86
CA GLN A 33 -7.04 5.10 0.30
C GLN A 33 -5.73 4.65 0.94
N PHE A 34 -5.56 3.34 1.02
CA PHE A 34 -4.34 2.73 1.54
C PHE A 34 -3.61 1.97 0.45
N ILE A 35 -2.30 2.09 0.48
CA ILE A 35 -1.40 1.34 -0.38
C ILE A 35 -0.77 0.23 0.46
N LEU A 36 -0.99 -1.01 0.05
CA LEU A 36 -0.30 -2.16 0.60
C LEU A 36 1.08 -2.29 -0.05
N THR A 37 2.07 -2.55 0.75
CA THR A 37 3.40 -2.96 0.27
C THR A 37 3.82 -4.21 1.02
N VAL A 38 4.31 -5.21 0.30
CA VAL A 38 4.78 -6.49 0.83
C VAL A 38 6.16 -6.80 0.28
N THR A 39 7.07 -7.20 1.15
CA THR A 39 8.43 -7.60 0.76
C THR A 39 8.53 -9.09 0.47
N GLU A 40 9.57 -9.50 -0.20
CA GLU A 40 9.86 -10.93 -0.47
C GLU A 40 10.00 -11.76 0.80
N THR A 41 10.40 -11.16 1.92
CA THR A 41 10.58 -11.83 3.20
C THR A 41 9.31 -11.85 4.06
N GLY A 42 8.18 -11.39 3.53
CA GLY A 42 6.89 -11.45 4.19
C GLY A 42 6.61 -10.30 5.15
N PHE A 43 7.37 -9.22 5.08
CA PHE A 43 7.04 -7.97 5.77
C PHE A 43 6.04 -7.17 4.95
N GLY A 44 5.08 -6.58 5.61
CA GLY A 44 4.08 -5.77 4.94
C GLY A 44 3.52 -4.68 5.82
N LYS A 45 2.92 -3.70 5.17
CA LYS A 45 2.21 -2.59 5.79
C LYS A 45 1.19 -1.99 4.85
N ARG A 46 0.28 -1.25 5.44
CA ARG A 46 -0.57 -0.30 4.71
C ARG A 46 -0.07 1.12 5.00
N SER A 47 0.02 1.95 4.00
CA SER A 47 0.33 3.37 4.17
C SER A 47 -0.77 4.21 3.52
N SER A 48 -1.12 5.33 4.14
CA SER A 48 -2.08 6.25 3.55
C SER A 48 -1.60 6.76 2.20
N ALA A 49 -2.48 6.77 1.21
CA ALA A 49 -2.18 7.34 -0.10
C ALA A 49 -1.86 8.85 -0.02
N TYR A 50 -2.32 9.54 1.01
CA TYR A 50 -1.99 10.95 1.24
C TYR A 50 -0.51 11.19 1.56
N GLU A 51 0.23 10.17 1.98
CA GLU A 51 1.68 10.28 2.17
C GLU A 51 2.46 10.32 0.85
N TYR A 52 1.79 10.02 -0.27
CA TYR A 52 2.38 10.06 -1.62
C TYR A 52 1.97 11.35 -2.32
N ARG A 53 2.88 12.30 -2.39
CA ARG A 53 2.64 13.54 -3.11
C ARG A 53 2.65 13.34 -4.63
N ARG A 54 1.94 14.18 -5.33
CA ARG A 54 2.05 14.25 -6.79
C ARG A 54 3.37 14.91 -7.17
N THR A 55 4.10 14.27 -8.05
CA THR A 55 5.39 14.76 -8.56
C THR A 55 5.37 14.85 -10.07
N GLY A 56 6.24 15.71 -10.64
CA GLY A 56 6.47 15.77 -12.07
C GLY A 56 7.32 14.61 -12.58
N ARG A 57 7.57 14.60 -13.86
CA ARG A 57 8.45 13.61 -14.52
C ARG A 57 9.92 13.88 -14.14
N GLY A 58 10.72 12.81 -14.08
CA GLY A 58 12.15 12.88 -13.84
C GLY A 58 12.56 13.22 -12.40
N GLY A 59 11.62 13.17 -11.47
CA GLY A 59 11.91 13.30 -10.05
C GLY A 59 12.63 12.09 -9.46
N GLN A 60 13.15 12.25 -8.24
CA GLN A 60 13.83 11.17 -7.51
C GLN A 60 12.88 10.11 -6.96
N GLY A 61 11.58 10.36 -6.99
CA GLY A 61 10.57 9.49 -6.38
C GLY A 61 10.48 9.65 -4.87
N LEU A 62 9.69 8.78 -4.26
CA LEU A 62 9.47 8.71 -2.82
C LEU A 62 9.71 7.30 -2.32
N THR A 63 10.30 7.16 -1.14
CA THR A 63 10.43 5.85 -0.49
C THR A 63 9.05 5.30 -0.14
N ALA A 64 8.69 4.16 -0.69
CA ALA A 64 7.42 3.50 -0.43
C ALA A 64 7.49 2.47 0.69
N HIS A 65 8.68 1.94 0.97
CA HIS A 65 8.90 0.90 1.98
C HIS A 65 10.33 0.96 2.49
N GLY A 66 10.51 0.82 3.79
CA GLY A 66 11.83 0.69 4.41
C GLY A 66 12.38 -0.70 4.15
N LEU A 67 13.30 -0.82 3.23
CA LEU A 67 13.99 -2.06 2.91
C LEU A 67 15.29 -2.20 3.71
N GLY A 68 15.74 -3.43 3.87
CA GLY A 68 16.97 -3.78 4.58
C GLY A 68 16.71 -4.67 5.79
N GLY A 69 17.75 -5.30 6.32
CA GLY A 69 17.64 -6.20 7.45
C GLY A 69 16.60 -7.31 7.25
N ARG A 70 15.69 -7.45 8.18
CA ARG A 70 14.63 -8.48 8.14
C ARG A 70 13.59 -8.25 7.06
N ALA A 71 13.35 -7.00 6.68
CA ALA A 71 12.39 -6.68 5.62
C ALA A 71 12.90 -7.09 4.23
N GLY A 72 14.16 -7.48 4.10
CA GLY A 72 14.76 -7.84 2.84
C GLY A 72 15.03 -6.64 1.94
N THR A 73 15.39 -6.89 0.69
CA THR A 73 15.88 -5.88 -0.23
C THR A 73 14.94 -5.60 -1.40
N ARG A 74 13.84 -6.34 -1.50
CA ARG A 74 12.90 -6.24 -2.62
C ARG A 74 11.45 -6.24 -2.17
N LEU A 75 10.64 -5.45 -2.86
CA LEU A 75 9.19 -5.57 -2.79
C LEU A 75 8.71 -6.75 -3.65
N ALA A 76 7.79 -7.53 -3.11
CA ALA A 76 7.06 -8.53 -3.87
C ALA A 76 5.80 -7.94 -4.50
N ALA A 77 5.15 -6.99 -3.84
CA ALA A 77 3.93 -6.35 -4.34
C ALA A 77 3.71 -4.97 -3.75
N ALA A 78 3.02 -4.14 -4.51
CA ALA A 78 2.51 -2.84 -4.06
C ALA A 78 1.24 -2.50 -4.86
N PHE A 79 0.13 -2.27 -4.17
CA PHE A 79 -1.15 -1.92 -4.82
C PHE A 79 -2.14 -1.31 -3.82
N PRO A 80 -3.14 -0.57 -4.31
CA PRO A 80 -4.19 -0.05 -3.45
C PRO A 80 -5.06 -1.16 -2.89
N VAL A 81 -5.48 -1.00 -1.63
CA VAL A 81 -6.35 -1.96 -0.93
C VAL A 81 -7.44 -1.25 -0.14
N GLU A 82 -8.49 -1.99 0.14
CA GLU A 82 -9.55 -1.63 1.08
C GLU A 82 -9.47 -2.51 2.32
N GLU A 83 -9.94 -2.02 3.45
CA GLU A 83 -9.89 -2.77 4.72
C GLU A 83 -10.66 -4.08 4.67
N SER A 84 -11.73 -4.12 3.90
CA SER A 84 -12.56 -5.32 3.69
C SER A 84 -11.96 -6.36 2.76
N ASP A 85 -10.88 -6.02 2.05
CA ASP A 85 -10.22 -6.95 1.14
C ASP A 85 -9.48 -8.06 1.89
N ASP A 86 -9.32 -9.19 1.21
CA ASP A 86 -8.40 -10.25 1.61
C ASP A 86 -7.15 -10.23 0.71
N LEU A 87 -6.09 -10.80 1.22
CA LEU A 87 -4.84 -11.04 0.50
C LEU A 87 -4.59 -12.52 0.37
N LEU A 88 -4.23 -12.95 -0.82
CA LEU A 88 -3.69 -14.27 -1.07
C LEU A 88 -2.20 -14.13 -1.39
N MET A 89 -1.36 -14.71 -0.57
CA MET A 89 0.09 -14.69 -0.75
C MET A 89 0.60 -16.07 -1.10
N VAL A 90 1.51 -16.15 -2.05
CA VAL A 90 2.13 -17.38 -2.52
C VAL A 90 3.64 -17.25 -2.40
N THR A 91 4.29 -18.30 -1.92
CA THR A 91 5.74 -18.36 -1.80
C THR A 91 6.39 -19.23 -2.88
N SER A 92 7.69 -19.07 -3.04
CA SER A 92 8.49 -19.90 -3.95
C SER A 92 8.50 -21.38 -3.57
N GLY A 93 8.22 -21.70 -2.32
CA GLY A 93 8.07 -23.09 -1.83
C GLY A 93 6.67 -23.67 -2.06
N GLY A 94 5.75 -22.93 -2.68
CA GLY A 94 4.40 -23.38 -2.95
C GLY A 94 3.42 -23.22 -1.78
N GLN A 95 3.81 -22.52 -0.73
CA GLN A 95 2.90 -22.20 0.38
C GLN A 95 1.94 -21.10 -0.03
N MET A 96 0.70 -21.24 0.37
CA MET A 96 -0.34 -20.22 0.17
C MET A 96 -0.92 -19.83 1.52
N ILE A 97 -1.09 -18.54 1.72
CA ILE A 97 -1.78 -18.01 2.90
C ILE A 97 -2.79 -16.94 2.48
N ARG A 98 -3.94 -16.96 3.12
CA ARG A 98 -4.96 -15.92 3.01
C ARG A 98 -5.06 -15.15 4.31
N THR A 99 -5.00 -13.85 4.24
CA THR A 99 -5.16 -12.96 5.40
C THR A 99 -6.03 -11.77 5.03
N ARG A 100 -6.63 -11.15 6.04
CA ARG A 100 -7.42 -9.94 5.83
C ARG A 100 -6.51 -8.72 5.77
N VAL A 101 -6.80 -7.79 4.86
CA VAL A 101 -6.12 -6.50 4.77
C VAL A 101 -6.24 -5.71 6.08
N GLY A 102 -7.40 -5.77 6.74
CA GLY A 102 -7.63 -5.10 8.02
C GLY A 102 -6.67 -5.52 9.15
N GLN A 103 -6.06 -6.70 9.06
CA GLN A 103 -5.05 -7.18 10.01
C GLN A 103 -3.64 -6.67 9.73
N VAL A 104 -3.40 -6.12 8.56
CA VAL A 104 -2.11 -5.54 8.21
C VAL A 104 -2.01 -4.14 8.83
N ARG A 105 -0.96 -3.91 9.60
CA ARG A 105 -0.78 -2.65 10.31
C ARG A 105 -0.65 -1.46 9.35
N VAL A 106 -1.29 -0.35 9.71
CA VAL A 106 -1.06 0.94 9.09
C VAL A 106 0.22 1.55 9.66
N ALA A 107 1.14 1.92 8.80
CA ALA A 107 2.42 2.49 9.16
C ALA A 107 2.83 3.56 8.15
N GLY A 108 3.81 4.37 8.52
CA GLY A 108 4.35 5.41 7.65
C GLY A 108 4.98 4.84 6.38
N ARG A 109 5.05 5.66 5.35
CA ARG A 109 5.56 5.31 4.02
C ARG A 109 6.98 4.70 4.05
N ALA A 110 7.87 5.23 4.86
CA ALA A 110 9.26 4.76 4.97
C ALA A 110 9.47 3.63 5.99
N ALA A 111 8.42 3.18 6.68
CA ALA A 111 8.52 2.10 7.66
C ALA A 111 8.76 0.74 6.99
N GLN A 112 9.36 -0.18 7.73
CA GLN A 112 9.58 -1.56 7.28
C GLN A 112 8.32 -2.44 7.37
N GLY A 113 7.32 -2.01 8.12
CA GLY A 113 6.14 -2.81 8.38
C GLY A 113 6.36 -3.89 9.43
N VAL A 114 5.48 -4.86 9.41
CA VAL A 114 5.47 -6.01 10.31
C VAL A 114 5.46 -7.31 9.53
N THR A 115 5.84 -8.41 10.16
CA THR A 115 5.74 -9.72 9.54
C THR A 115 4.27 -10.10 9.35
N ILE A 116 3.83 -10.27 8.12
CA ILE A 116 2.49 -10.76 7.78
C ILE A 116 2.50 -12.20 7.30
N PHE A 117 3.65 -12.69 6.86
CA PHE A 117 3.88 -14.07 6.49
C PHE A 117 5.31 -14.47 6.82
N ARG A 118 5.48 -15.60 7.50
CA ARG A 118 6.81 -16.13 7.81
C ARG A 118 7.28 -17.04 6.69
N THR A 119 8.35 -16.62 6.02
CA THR A 119 9.02 -17.43 5.02
C THR A 119 10.09 -18.29 5.68
N GLY A 120 10.26 -19.52 5.22
CA GLY A 120 11.34 -20.41 5.68
C GLY A 120 12.59 -20.23 4.83
N GLY A 121 13.78 -20.23 5.46
CA GLY A 121 15.07 -20.29 4.78
C GLY A 121 15.20 -19.44 3.51
N ASP A 122 15.32 -20.10 2.38
CA ASP A 122 15.43 -19.45 1.05
C ASP A 122 14.08 -19.14 0.39
N GLU A 123 12.99 -19.42 1.09
CA GLU A 123 11.64 -19.18 0.58
C GLU A 123 11.32 -17.70 0.51
N ARG A 124 10.66 -17.27 -0.56
CA ARG A 124 10.30 -15.88 -0.80
C ARG A 124 8.83 -15.77 -1.17
N VAL A 125 8.21 -14.67 -0.80
CA VAL A 125 6.90 -14.29 -1.34
C VAL A 125 7.08 -13.93 -2.81
N VAL A 126 6.42 -14.63 -3.71
CA VAL A 126 6.52 -14.43 -5.16
C VAL A 126 5.28 -13.82 -5.79
N SER A 127 4.14 -13.92 -5.11
CA SER A 127 2.87 -13.36 -5.58
C SER A 127 2.02 -12.91 -4.42
N VAL A 128 1.37 -11.77 -4.57
CA VAL A 128 0.36 -11.26 -3.65
C VAL A 128 -0.83 -10.81 -4.49
N GLU A 129 -1.99 -11.40 -4.24
CA GLU A 129 -3.23 -11.08 -4.93
C GLU A 129 -4.21 -10.42 -3.96
N ARG A 130 -4.88 -9.40 -4.42
CA ARG A 130 -6.00 -8.79 -3.73
C ARG A 130 -7.28 -9.54 -4.07
N LEU A 131 -7.99 -9.99 -3.04
CA LEU A 131 -9.31 -10.59 -3.17
C LEU A 131 -10.33 -9.57 -2.62
N PRO A 132 -11.09 -8.87 -3.48
CA PRO A 132 -12.14 -7.99 -3.00
C PRO A 132 -13.16 -8.79 -2.20
N GLU A 133 -13.76 -8.15 -1.19
CA GLU A 133 -14.90 -8.72 -0.52
C GLU A 133 -15.99 -8.98 -1.57
N SER A 134 -16.35 -10.24 -1.75
CA SER A 134 -17.47 -10.63 -2.61
C SER A 134 -18.74 -10.10 -1.96
N GLY A 135 -19.24 -9.01 -2.46
CA GLY A 135 -20.60 -8.60 -2.15
C GLY A 135 -21.52 -9.71 -2.60
N ASP A 136 -22.17 -10.34 -1.64
CA ASP A 136 -23.15 -11.39 -1.81
C ASP A 136 -22.60 -12.70 -2.38
N GLY A 137 -22.71 -13.72 -1.55
CA GLY A 137 -22.41 -15.10 -1.92
C GLY A 137 -23.14 -15.52 -3.16
N GLY A 138 -22.43 -15.48 -4.27
CA GLY A 138 -22.84 -16.24 -5.42
C GLY A 138 -22.91 -17.70 -4.97
N VAL A 139 -24.11 -18.16 -4.75
CA VAL A 139 -24.42 -19.59 -4.59
C VAL A 139 -23.76 -20.28 -5.78
N VAL A 140 -22.73 -21.04 -5.51
CA VAL A 140 -22.30 -22.06 -6.47
C VAL A 140 -23.49 -23.01 -6.53
N SER A 141 -24.33 -22.84 -7.51
CA SER A 141 -25.35 -23.81 -7.80
C SER A 141 -24.62 -25.12 -8.07
N ASP A 142 -24.93 -26.08 -7.24
CA ASP A 142 -24.53 -27.46 -7.40
C ASP A 142 -24.73 -27.85 -8.86
N VAL A 143 -23.65 -28.28 -9.47
CA VAL A 143 -23.72 -29.04 -10.69
C VAL A 143 -24.42 -30.36 -10.31
N GLU A 144 -25.69 -30.47 -10.59
CA GLU A 144 -26.36 -31.78 -10.58
C GLU A 144 -25.64 -32.63 -11.60
N GLU A 145 -24.85 -33.58 -11.10
CA GLU A 145 -24.49 -34.74 -11.87
C GLU A 145 -25.79 -35.47 -12.19
N GLY A 146 -26.29 -35.31 -13.37
CA GLY A 146 -27.30 -36.16 -13.92
C GLY A 146 -26.74 -37.57 -14.05
N GLY A 147 -26.95 -38.36 -13.03
CA GLY A 147 -26.73 -39.81 -13.15
C GLY A 147 -27.72 -40.41 -14.13
N GLU A 148 -27.25 -40.80 -15.28
CA GLU A 148 -27.94 -41.72 -16.13
C GLU A 148 -27.69 -43.12 -15.66
N GLY A 149 -28.75 -43.75 -15.26
CA GLY A 149 -28.78 -45.20 -15.02
C GLY A 149 -28.91 -45.97 -16.33
#